data_b42af85b6a765632f5528fcb063d73ea
#
_entry.id   b42af85b6a765632f5528fcb063d73ea
#
_cell.length_a   1.000
_cell.length_b   1.000
_cell.length_c   1.000
_cell.angle_alpha   90.00
_cell.angle_beta   90.00
_cell.angle_gamma   90.00
#
_symmetry.space_group_name_H-M   'P 1'
#
loop_
_entity.id
_entity.type
_entity.pdbx_description
1 polymer ?
#
loop_
_entity_poly.entity_id
_entity_poly.type
_entity_poly.pdbx_seq_one_letter_code
_entity_poly.pdbx_strand_id
1 'polypeptide(L)'
;MIRVLLVDDHQVVRRGLRTFLEVQGDIEVVGEAGDGEEGVARAQELRPDVILMDVKMPGVDGIEALRLLHDAENPARVLIVTSFTEQRTVVPALRAGAAGYVYKDVDPVALADAIRSVHAGHVLLQPEVAGALLSQEQSPGTGRGNALTEREREVLGLIADGRSNREIARALVLSEKTVKTHVSNILMKLDLADRTQAALWAVRNGVGN
;
A
#
# COMPACT_ATOMS: atom_id res chain seq x y z
N MET A 1 -6.29 -14.65 23.70
CA MET A 1 -7.25 -14.36 22.62
C MET A 1 -6.84 -13.03 22.02
N ILE A 2 -6.64 -12.99 20.70
CA ILE A 2 -6.18 -11.78 19.99
C ILE A 2 -7.39 -10.88 19.74
N ARG A 3 -7.37 -9.68 20.26
CA ARG A 3 -8.48 -8.72 20.14
C ARG A 3 -8.32 -7.90 18.86
N VAL A 4 -9.27 -8.01 17.95
CA VAL A 4 -9.21 -7.40 16.61
C VAL A 4 -10.31 -6.35 16.45
N LEU A 5 -9.93 -5.15 15.96
CA LEU A 5 -10.85 -4.12 15.49
C LEU A 5 -10.88 -4.13 13.96
N LEU A 6 -12.09 -4.12 13.38
CA LEU A 6 -12.28 -4.06 11.92
C LEU A 6 -12.65 -2.63 11.51
N VAL A 7 -11.89 -2.05 10.57
CA VAL A 7 -12.10 -0.69 10.05
C VAL A 7 -12.16 -0.75 8.52
N ASP A 8 -13.34 -0.64 7.95
CA ASP A 8 -13.60 -0.72 6.51
C ASP A 8 -14.96 -0.04 6.23
N ASP A 9 -15.09 0.78 5.20
CA ASP A 9 -16.33 1.46 4.87
C ASP A 9 -17.39 0.52 4.26
N HIS A 10 -16.98 -0.67 3.80
CA HIS A 10 -17.87 -1.68 3.22
C HIS A 10 -18.44 -2.63 4.29
N GLN A 11 -19.68 -2.40 4.70
CA GLN A 11 -20.37 -3.24 5.71
C GLN A 11 -20.38 -4.74 5.39
N VAL A 12 -20.49 -5.11 4.11
CA VAL A 12 -20.48 -6.53 3.67
C VAL A 12 -19.12 -7.17 3.96
N VAL A 13 -18.02 -6.43 3.72
CA VAL A 13 -16.66 -6.88 4.01
C VAL A 13 -16.49 -7.09 5.52
N ARG A 14 -16.87 -6.10 6.34
CA ARG A 14 -16.79 -6.23 7.81
C ARG A 14 -17.54 -7.43 8.34
N ARG A 15 -18.79 -7.66 7.87
CA ARG A 15 -19.59 -8.83 8.28
C ARG A 15 -18.94 -10.15 7.88
N GLY A 16 -18.41 -10.23 6.66
CA GLY A 16 -17.69 -11.41 6.19
C GLY A 16 -16.46 -11.73 7.03
N LEU A 17 -15.64 -10.71 7.28
CA LEU A 17 -14.44 -10.82 8.12
C LEU A 17 -14.79 -11.21 9.56
N ARG A 18 -15.79 -10.57 10.18
CA ARG A 18 -16.27 -10.93 11.51
C ARG A 18 -16.68 -12.40 11.57
N THR A 19 -17.57 -12.83 10.68
CA THR A 19 -18.07 -14.22 10.67
C THR A 19 -16.93 -15.24 10.54
N PHE A 20 -15.94 -14.95 9.71
CA PHE A 20 -14.78 -15.81 9.53
C PHE A 20 -13.86 -15.80 10.76
N LEU A 21 -13.55 -14.63 11.31
CA LEU A 21 -12.63 -14.51 12.44
C LEU A 21 -13.21 -15.07 13.74
N GLU A 22 -14.52 -14.96 13.96
CA GLU A 22 -15.20 -15.50 15.14
C GLU A 22 -15.19 -17.04 15.22
N VAL A 23 -14.99 -17.74 14.11
CA VAL A 23 -14.79 -19.21 14.13
C VAL A 23 -13.34 -19.61 14.44
N GLN A 24 -12.41 -18.65 14.45
CA GLN A 24 -11.03 -18.86 14.90
C GLN A 24 -11.01 -18.83 16.43
N GLY A 25 -10.69 -19.95 17.08
CA GLY A 25 -10.79 -20.08 18.55
C GLY A 25 -9.85 -19.19 19.36
N ASP A 26 -8.92 -18.46 18.70
CA ASP A 26 -7.89 -17.61 19.31
C ASP A 26 -8.04 -16.11 18.94
N ILE A 27 -9.03 -15.75 18.10
CA ILE A 27 -9.26 -14.37 17.64
C ILE A 27 -10.65 -13.91 18.09
N GLU A 28 -10.75 -12.68 18.61
CA GLU A 28 -11.99 -12.04 19.02
C GLU A 28 -12.15 -10.69 18.32
N VAL A 29 -13.25 -10.48 17.57
CA VAL A 29 -13.59 -9.18 16.99
C VAL A 29 -14.26 -8.32 18.04
N VAL A 30 -13.51 -7.39 18.64
CA VAL A 30 -13.94 -6.54 19.74
C VAL A 30 -14.74 -5.32 19.29
N GLY A 31 -14.66 -4.96 18.00
CA GLY A 31 -15.42 -3.82 17.47
C GLY A 31 -15.32 -3.69 15.96
N GLU A 32 -16.12 -2.79 15.42
CA GLU A 32 -16.12 -2.39 14.01
C GLU A 32 -16.20 -0.87 13.90
N ALA A 33 -15.65 -0.32 12.81
CA ALA A 33 -15.76 1.09 12.43
C ALA A 33 -15.98 1.21 10.91
N GLY A 34 -16.72 2.23 10.48
CA GLY A 34 -17.05 2.47 9.09
C GLY A 34 -16.15 3.49 8.39
N ASP A 35 -15.29 4.18 9.13
CA ASP A 35 -14.33 5.14 8.62
C ASP A 35 -13.11 5.26 9.55
N GLY A 36 -12.11 6.06 9.13
CA GLY A 36 -10.88 6.20 9.87
C GLY A 36 -11.04 6.94 11.20
N GLU A 37 -11.93 7.94 11.28
CA GLU A 37 -12.17 8.72 12.51
C GLU A 37 -12.82 7.85 13.59
N GLU A 38 -13.88 7.10 13.24
CA GLU A 38 -14.49 6.11 14.12
C GLU A 38 -13.47 5.04 14.50
N GLY A 39 -12.64 4.58 13.55
CA GLY A 39 -11.57 3.60 13.77
C GLY A 39 -10.59 4.03 14.85
N VAL A 40 -10.11 5.28 14.81
CA VAL A 40 -9.21 5.84 15.82
C VAL A 40 -9.90 5.94 17.18
N ALA A 41 -11.14 6.45 17.25
CA ALA A 41 -11.91 6.56 18.49
C ALA A 41 -12.15 5.19 19.13
N ARG A 42 -12.57 4.19 18.34
CA ARG A 42 -12.78 2.82 18.81
C ARG A 42 -11.48 2.15 19.27
N ALA A 43 -10.37 2.39 18.59
CA ALA A 43 -9.08 1.84 18.99
C ALA A 43 -8.63 2.37 20.35
N GLN A 44 -8.92 3.63 20.68
CA GLN A 44 -8.63 4.21 22.01
C GLN A 44 -9.53 3.62 23.10
N GLU A 45 -10.82 3.44 22.80
CA GLU A 45 -11.81 2.90 23.74
C GLU A 45 -11.56 1.40 24.01
N LEU A 46 -11.46 0.61 22.94
CA LEU A 46 -11.45 -0.85 23.02
C LEU A 46 -10.07 -1.44 23.25
N ARG A 47 -9.00 -0.70 22.98
CA ARG A 47 -7.59 -1.14 23.08
C ARG A 47 -7.39 -2.51 22.44
N PRO A 48 -7.61 -2.66 21.12
CA PRO A 48 -7.38 -3.92 20.43
C PRO A 48 -5.89 -4.23 20.37
N ASP A 49 -5.55 -5.51 20.15
CA ASP A 49 -4.17 -5.93 19.89
C ASP A 49 -3.79 -5.67 18.41
N VAL A 50 -4.75 -5.92 17.51
CA VAL A 50 -4.58 -5.74 16.07
C VAL A 50 -5.76 -4.97 15.48
N ILE A 51 -5.48 -4.05 14.56
CA ILE A 51 -6.49 -3.33 13.77
C ILE A 51 -6.35 -3.79 12.32
N LEU A 52 -7.41 -4.36 11.75
CA LEU A 52 -7.53 -4.54 10.32
C LEU A 52 -8.11 -3.26 9.73
N MET A 53 -7.35 -2.56 8.90
CA MET A 53 -7.73 -1.25 8.41
C MET A 53 -7.70 -1.18 6.89
N ASP A 54 -8.83 -0.84 6.29
CA ASP A 54 -8.86 -0.48 4.86
C ASP A 54 -8.10 0.83 4.64
N VAL A 55 -7.48 0.96 3.46
CA VAL A 55 -6.80 2.18 3.05
C VAL A 55 -7.79 3.23 2.61
N LYS A 56 -8.74 2.85 1.75
CA LYS A 56 -9.68 3.79 1.15
C LYS A 56 -10.98 3.84 1.92
N MET A 57 -11.14 4.91 2.65
CA MET A 57 -12.37 5.22 3.37
C MET A 57 -12.73 6.70 3.17
N PRO A 58 -14.01 7.07 3.19
CA PRO A 58 -14.43 8.46 3.14
C PRO A 58 -13.97 9.23 4.38
N GLY A 59 -13.71 10.52 4.23
CA GLY A 59 -13.23 11.37 5.33
C GLY A 59 -11.77 11.10 5.67
N VAL A 60 -11.50 10.54 6.84
CA VAL A 60 -10.16 10.11 7.28
C VAL A 60 -9.84 8.77 6.65
N ASP A 61 -8.87 8.75 5.74
CA ASP A 61 -8.41 7.50 5.12
C ASP A 61 -7.57 6.64 6.08
N GLY A 62 -7.29 5.38 5.69
CA GLY A 62 -6.57 4.44 6.56
C GLY A 62 -5.12 4.86 6.85
N ILE A 63 -4.46 5.60 5.96
CA ILE A 63 -3.10 6.09 6.19
C ILE A 63 -3.11 7.26 7.18
N GLU A 64 -4.08 8.14 7.06
CA GLU A 64 -4.26 9.24 8.01
C GLU A 64 -4.68 8.71 9.39
N ALA A 65 -5.63 7.75 9.44
CA ALA A 65 -6.01 7.08 10.68
C ALA A 65 -4.81 6.40 11.36
N LEU A 66 -3.94 5.75 10.59
CA LEU A 66 -2.71 5.13 11.10
C LEU A 66 -1.77 6.17 11.72
N ARG A 67 -1.61 7.36 11.11
CA ARG A 67 -0.81 8.45 11.70
C ARG A 67 -1.42 8.96 13.00
N LEU A 68 -2.75 9.16 13.02
CA LEU A 68 -3.46 9.58 14.25
C LEU A 68 -3.30 8.56 15.37
N LEU A 69 -3.33 7.26 15.08
CA LEU A 69 -3.06 6.21 16.06
C LEU A 69 -1.61 6.26 16.57
N HIS A 70 -0.66 6.49 15.68
CA HIS A 70 0.76 6.62 16.03
C HIS A 70 1.01 7.85 16.91
N ASP A 71 0.46 9.00 16.55
CA ASP A 71 0.57 10.26 17.30
C ASP A 71 -0.08 10.17 18.69
N ALA A 72 -1.13 9.34 18.81
CA ALA A 72 -1.79 9.03 20.08
C ALA A 72 -1.08 7.92 20.90
N GLU A 73 0.10 7.46 20.44
CA GLU A 73 0.87 6.36 21.06
C GLU A 73 0.01 5.10 21.30
N ASN A 74 -0.93 4.81 20.39
CA ASN A 74 -1.78 3.62 20.50
C ASN A 74 -0.95 2.35 20.28
N PRO A 75 -0.97 1.37 21.21
CA PRO A 75 -0.11 0.17 21.11
C PRO A 75 -0.59 -0.84 20.07
N ALA A 76 -1.80 -0.70 19.53
CA ALA A 76 -2.36 -1.64 18.58
C ALA A 76 -1.52 -1.72 17.29
N ARG A 77 -1.33 -2.93 16.78
CA ARG A 77 -0.64 -3.16 15.52
C ARG A 77 -1.60 -3.06 14.37
N VAL A 78 -1.31 -2.19 13.41
CA VAL A 78 -2.20 -1.98 12.26
C VAL A 78 -1.75 -2.86 11.09
N LEU A 79 -2.64 -3.77 10.67
CA LEU A 79 -2.53 -4.56 9.44
C LEU A 79 -3.44 -3.94 8.38
N ILE A 80 -2.84 -3.42 7.33
CA ILE A 80 -3.57 -2.79 6.22
C ILE A 80 -4.24 -3.88 5.37
N VAL A 81 -5.51 -3.68 5.06
CA VAL A 81 -6.28 -4.51 4.12
C VAL A 81 -6.57 -3.65 2.89
N THR A 82 -6.08 -4.05 1.72
CA THR A 82 -6.15 -3.21 0.51
C THR A 82 -6.55 -4.02 -0.71
N SER A 83 -7.14 -3.37 -1.72
CA SER A 83 -7.39 -4.00 -3.00
C SER A 83 -6.10 -4.06 -3.84
N PHE A 84 -5.99 -5.01 -4.77
CA PHE A 84 -4.84 -5.16 -5.67
C PHE A 84 -4.58 -3.89 -6.50
N THR A 85 -5.59 -3.09 -6.76
CA THR A 85 -5.49 -1.82 -7.49
C THR A 85 -4.83 -0.70 -6.68
N GLU A 86 -4.64 -0.88 -5.37
CA GLU A 86 -4.14 0.12 -4.43
C GLU A 86 -2.68 -0.13 -4.00
N GLN A 87 -1.92 -0.88 -4.76
CA GLN A 87 -0.50 -1.18 -4.46
C GLN A 87 0.35 0.06 -4.14
N ARG A 88 -0.03 1.23 -4.69
CA ARG A 88 0.68 2.49 -4.46
C ARG A 88 0.58 3.01 -3.01
N THR A 89 -0.41 2.55 -2.26
CA THR A 89 -0.64 2.97 -0.87
C THR A 89 0.14 2.13 0.14
N VAL A 90 0.66 0.96 -0.28
CA VAL A 90 1.35 0.03 0.62
C VAL A 90 2.63 0.64 1.21
N VAL A 91 3.49 1.24 0.38
CA VAL A 91 4.74 1.86 0.86
C VAL A 91 4.47 3.06 1.79
N PRO A 92 3.56 3.99 1.45
CA PRO A 92 3.13 5.04 2.37
C PRO A 92 2.59 4.52 3.70
N ALA A 93 1.77 3.46 3.69
CA ALA A 93 1.22 2.88 4.91
C ALA A 93 2.30 2.26 5.81
N LEU A 94 3.25 1.52 5.23
CA LEU A 94 4.37 0.95 5.98
C LEU A 94 5.26 2.03 6.60
N ARG A 95 5.48 3.15 5.90
CA ARG A 95 6.20 4.31 6.44
C ARG A 95 5.44 5.01 7.56
N ALA A 96 4.13 5.00 7.51
CA ALA A 96 3.29 5.53 8.58
C ALA A 96 3.22 4.58 9.81
N GLY A 97 3.89 3.41 9.77
CA GLY A 97 4.00 2.50 10.89
C GLY A 97 3.09 1.26 10.82
N ALA A 98 2.51 0.95 9.64
CA ALA A 98 1.76 -0.30 9.49
C ALA A 98 2.66 -1.52 9.76
N ALA A 99 2.16 -2.49 10.52
CA ALA A 99 2.86 -3.74 10.81
C ALA A 99 2.88 -4.70 9.62
N GLY A 100 2.12 -4.41 8.57
CA GLY A 100 2.08 -5.17 7.34
C GLY A 100 0.87 -4.82 6.50
N TYR A 101 0.69 -5.56 5.42
CA TYR A 101 -0.49 -5.43 4.57
C TYR A 101 -0.90 -6.78 4.01
N VAL A 102 -2.18 -6.91 3.69
CA VAL A 102 -2.78 -8.04 2.96
C VAL A 102 -3.73 -7.51 1.90
N TYR A 103 -3.95 -8.30 0.86
CA TYR A 103 -4.97 -7.97 -0.13
C TYR A 103 -6.35 -8.46 0.30
N LYS A 104 -7.41 -7.74 -0.09
CA LYS A 104 -8.81 -8.10 0.24
C LYS A 104 -9.26 -9.46 -0.35
N ASP A 105 -8.56 -9.97 -1.36
CA ASP A 105 -8.78 -11.28 -2.00
C ASP A 105 -7.89 -12.39 -1.40
N VAL A 106 -7.19 -12.12 -0.29
CA VAL A 106 -6.40 -13.12 0.41
C VAL A 106 -7.31 -14.23 0.94
N ASP A 107 -6.78 -15.46 0.92
CA ASP A 107 -7.45 -16.59 1.57
C ASP A 107 -7.74 -16.27 3.05
N PRO A 108 -8.96 -16.51 3.55
CA PRO A 108 -9.31 -16.22 4.93
C PRO A 108 -8.38 -16.86 5.97
N VAL A 109 -7.88 -18.08 5.74
CA VAL A 109 -6.94 -18.74 6.64
C VAL A 109 -5.61 -17.97 6.68
N ALA A 110 -5.12 -17.53 5.51
CA ALA A 110 -3.91 -16.72 5.43
C ALA A 110 -4.07 -15.35 6.13
N LEU A 111 -5.28 -14.76 6.12
CA LEU A 111 -5.57 -13.54 6.89
C LEU A 111 -5.48 -13.80 8.40
N ALA A 112 -6.04 -14.90 8.89
CA ALA A 112 -5.93 -15.25 10.31
C ALA A 112 -4.47 -15.47 10.73
N ASP A 113 -3.65 -16.12 9.89
CA ASP A 113 -2.22 -16.31 10.13
C ASP A 113 -1.46 -14.97 10.08
N ALA A 114 -1.85 -14.05 9.20
CA ALA A 114 -1.33 -12.69 9.17
C ALA A 114 -1.60 -11.94 10.48
N ILE A 115 -2.82 -12.03 11.02
CA ILE A 115 -3.19 -11.44 12.32
C ILE A 115 -2.31 -12.01 13.45
N ARG A 116 -2.14 -13.33 13.50
CA ARG A 116 -1.29 -14.00 14.50
C ARG A 116 0.16 -13.53 14.41
N SER A 117 0.69 -13.45 13.21
CA SER A 117 2.07 -13.01 12.94
C SER A 117 2.28 -11.56 13.37
N VAL A 118 1.36 -10.67 13.02
CA VAL A 118 1.42 -9.26 13.41
C VAL A 118 1.30 -9.13 14.93
N HIS A 119 0.37 -9.83 15.57
CA HIS A 119 0.24 -9.85 17.03
C HIS A 119 1.52 -10.33 17.72
N ALA A 120 2.21 -11.36 17.18
CA ALA A 120 3.48 -11.85 17.69
C ALA A 120 4.67 -10.87 17.48
N GLY A 121 4.46 -9.75 16.78
CA GLY A 121 5.49 -8.74 16.57
C GLY A 121 6.22 -8.82 15.24
N HIS A 122 5.84 -9.72 14.36
CA HIS A 122 6.43 -9.81 13.04
C HIS A 122 5.87 -8.71 12.12
N VAL A 123 6.71 -8.22 11.22
CA VAL A 123 6.29 -7.32 10.14
C VAL A 123 6.05 -8.14 8.88
N LEU A 124 4.86 -8.03 8.31
CA LEU A 124 4.49 -8.76 7.10
C LEU A 124 4.80 -7.93 5.86
N LEU A 125 5.90 -8.26 5.21
CA LEU A 125 6.34 -7.61 3.97
C LEU A 125 6.49 -8.64 2.86
N GLN A 126 5.90 -8.37 1.71
CA GLN A 126 6.23 -9.11 0.49
C GLN A 126 7.60 -8.67 -0.03
N PRO A 127 8.40 -9.58 -0.63
CA PRO A 127 9.76 -9.28 -1.11
C PRO A 127 9.82 -8.06 -2.05
N GLU A 128 8.80 -7.88 -2.90
CA GLU A 128 8.71 -6.79 -3.84
C GLU A 128 8.62 -5.42 -3.15
N VAL A 129 7.90 -5.36 -2.04
CA VAL A 129 7.71 -4.14 -1.24
C VAL A 129 8.93 -3.88 -0.35
N ALA A 130 9.52 -4.93 0.20
CA ALA A 130 10.78 -4.82 0.95
C ALA A 130 11.89 -4.21 0.07
N GLY A 131 12.01 -4.65 -1.20
CA GLY A 131 12.91 -4.06 -2.18
C GLY A 131 12.64 -2.57 -2.43
N ALA A 132 11.37 -2.17 -2.54
CA ALA A 132 10.98 -0.78 -2.75
C ALA A 132 11.29 0.13 -1.54
N LEU A 133 11.13 -0.38 -0.32
CA LEU A 133 11.51 0.33 0.90
C LEU A 133 13.04 0.55 0.99
N LEU A 134 13.82 -0.51 0.76
CA LEU A 134 15.29 -0.46 0.84
C LEU A 134 15.91 0.40 -0.26
N SER A 135 15.34 0.40 -1.47
CA SER A 135 15.84 1.21 -2.60
C SER A 135 15.73 2.72 -2.34
N GLN A 136 14.81 3.14 -1.48
CA GLN A 136 14.62 4.55 -1.12
C GLN A 136 15.46 4.99 0.09
N GLU A 137 15.92 4.06 0.93
CA GLU A 137 16.82 4.39 2.05
C GLU A 137 18.29 4.60 1.64
N GLN A 138 18.69 4.13 0.46
CA GLN A 138 20.07 4.27 -0.04
C GLN A 138 20.36 5.60 -0.75
N SER A 139 19.52 6.62 -0.61
CA SER A 139 19.85 7.98 -1.02
C SER A 139 20.20 8.82 0.19
N PRO A 140 21.51 8.98 0.54
CA PRO A 140 21.89 9.89 1.59
C PRO A 140 21.72 11.33 1.09
N GLY A 141 20.74 12.01 1.64
CA GLY A 141 20.70 13.46 1.72
C GLY A 141 20.78 14.25 0.43
N THR A 142 19.65 14.55 -0.15
CA THR A 142 19.25 15.90 -0.60
C THR A 142 17.81 15.81 -1.12
N GLY A 143 16.94 16.70 -0.67
CA GLY A 143 15.52 16.72 -0.98
C GLY A 143 15.20 16.63 -2.48
N ARG A 144 14.79 15.44 -2.92
CA ARG A 144 14.14 15.14 -4.19
C ARG A 144 13.52 13.74 -4.13
N GLY A 145 12.42 13.59 -3.42
CA GLY A 145 11.64 12.33 -3.35
C GLY A 145 11.03 11.86 -4.69
N ASN A 146 11.23 12.58 -5.79
CA ASN A 146 10.61 12.36 -7.10
C ASN A 146 11.61 12.08 -8.24
N ALA A 147 12.87 11.76 -7.98
CA ALA A 147 13.81 11.51 -9.06
C ALA A 147 13.57 10.15 -9.72
N LEU A 148 13.42 10.14 -11.06
CA LEU A 148 13.36 8.92 -11.86
C LEU A 148 14.68 8.16 -11.74
N THR A 149 14.62 6.82 -11.61
CA THR A 149 15.78 5.96 -11.77
C THR A 149 16.30 6.04 -13.21
N GLU A 150 17.54 5.60 -13.44
CA GLU A 150 18.13 5.54 -14.78
C GLU A 150 17.25 4.72 -15.73
N ARG A 151 16.74 3.58 -15.25
CA ARG A 151 15.87 2.70 -16.02
C ARG A 151 14.49 3.33 -16.31
N GLU A 152 13.94 4.09 -15.39
CA GLU A 152 12.70 4.83 -15.61
C GLU A 152 12.91 5.99 -16.61
N ARG A 153 14.08 6.64 -16.63
CA ARG A 153 14.40 7.65 -17.64
C ARG A 153 14.53 7.04 -19.05
N GLU A 154 15.17 5.87 -19.17
CA GLU A 154 15.24 5.13 -20.44
C GLU A 154 13.84 4.78 -20.97
N VAL A 155 12.98 4.23 -20.08
CA VAL A 155 11.59 3.92 -20.43
C VAL A 155 10.82 5.19 -20.81
N LEU A 156 11.00 6.28 -20.09
CA LEU A 156 10.34 7.56 -20.36
C LEU A 156 10.80 8.17 -21.69
N GLY A 157 12.07 8.07 -22.03
CA GLY A 157 12.59 8.47 -23.35
C GLY A 157 11.91 7.71 -24.49
N LEU A 158 11.79 6.39 -24.36
CA LEU A 158 11.11 5.57 -25.38
C LEU A 158 9.59 5.83 -25.41
N ILE A 159 8.98 6.28 -24.32
CA ILE A 159 7.59 6.77 -24.31
C ILE A 159 7.49 8.08 -25.12
N ALA A 160 8.43 8.99 -24.96
CA ALA A 160 8.49 10.24 -25.74
C ALA A 160 8.61 9.96 -27.24
N ASP A 161 9.36 8.92 -27.61
CA ASP A 161 9.49 8.43 -29.00
C ASP A 161 8.24 7.70 -29.52
N GLY A 162 7.16 7.64 -28.74
CA GLY A 162 5.90 7.00 -29.13
C GLY A 162 5.90 5.46 -29.11
N ARG A 163 6.91 4.81 -28.54
CA ARG A 163 7.03 3.34 -28.49
C ARG A 163 5.97 2.71 -27.61
N SER A 164 5.36 1.62 -28.07
CA SER A 164 4.47 0.78 -27.24
C SER A 164 5.24 0.01 -26.16
N ASN A 165 4.55 -0.50 -25.11
CA ASN A 165 5.19 -1.31 -24.07
C ASN A 165 5.91 -2.54 -24.64
N ARG A 166 5.38 -3.14 -25.71
CA ARG A 166 6.00 -4.28 -26.40
C ARG A 166 7.31 -3.89 -27.11
N GLU A 167 7.35 -2.73 -27.72
CA GLU A 167 8.57 -2.20 -28.39
C GLU A 167 9.62 -1.79 -27.36
N ILE A 168 9.20 -1.15 -26.26
CA ILE A 168 10.07 -0.81 -25.13
C ILE A 168 10.64 -2.09 -24.50
N ALA A 169 9.82 -3.13 -24.31
CA ALA A 169 10.24 -4.40 -23.75
C ALA A 169 11.33 -5.05 -24.64
N ARG A 170 11.16 -5.00 -25.95
CA ARG A 170 12.18 -5.50 -26.90
C ARG A 170 13.45 -4.66 -26.87
N ALA A 171 13.33 -3.34 -26.91
CA ALA A 171 14.48 -2.42 -26.92
C ALA A 171 15.34 -2.54 -25.66
N LEU A 172 14.70 -2.77 -24.50
CA LEU A 172 15.37 -2.82 -23.20
C LEU A 172 15.61 -4.24 -22.68
N VAL A 173 15.28 -5.28 -23.47
CA VAL A 173 15.39 -6.70 -23.09
C VAL A 173 14.65 -7.01 -21.78
N LEU A 174 13.39 -6.56 -21.72
CA LEU A 174 12.50 -6.73 -20.56
C LEU A 174 11.23 -7.50 -20.95
N SER A 175 10.45 -7.93 -19.95
CA SER A 175 9.08 -8.38 -20.17
C SER A 175 8.14 -7.17 -20.32
N GLU A 176 7.03 -7.34 -21.09
CA GLU A 176 5.99 -6.29 -21.15
C GLU A 176 5.40 -5.95 -19.77
N LYS A 177 5.33 -6.95 -18.87
CA LYS A 177 4.87 -6.77 -17.49
C LYS A 177 5.81 -5.83 -16.72
N THR A 178 7.14 -6.02 -16.88
CA THR A 178 8.15 -5.17 -16.26
C THR A 178 8.07 -3.73 -16.79
N VAL A 179 7.88 -3.55 -18.10
CA VAL A 179 7.70 -2.21 -18.70
C VAL A 179 6.44 -1.53 -18.14
N LYS A 180 5.31 -2.25 -18.01
CA LYS A 180 4.08 -1.70 -17.38
C LYS A 180 4.35 -1.20 -15.98
N THR A 181 5.14 -1.93 -15.19
CA THR A 181 5.54 -1.51 -13.85
C THR A 181 6.36 -0.22 -13.87
N HIS A 182 7.36 -0.12 -14.76
CA HIS A 182 8.13 1.12 -14.90
C HIS A 182 7.27 2.30 -15.33
N VAL A 183 6.35 2.11 -16.29
CA VAL A 183 5.41 3.16 -16.71
C VAL A 183 4.55 3.64 -15.53
N SER A 184 3.99 2.72 -14.74
CA SER A 184 3.21 3.07 -13.56
C SER A 184 4.04 3.87 -12.54
N ASN A 185 5.28 3.47 -12.29
CA ASN A 185 6.18 4.16 -11.37
C ASN A 185 6.54 5.57 -11.87
N ILE A 186 6.77 5.73 -13.19
CA ILE A 186 7.04 7.04 -13.81
C ILE A 186 5.84 7.98 -13.62
N LEU A 187 4.63 7.49 -13.93
CA LEU A 187 3.40 8.29 -13.77
C LEU A 187 3.23 8.74 -12.33
N MET A 188 3.46 7.84 -11.37
CA MET A 188 3.39 8.14 -9.95
C MET A 188 4.44 9.18 -9.52
N LYS A 189 5.71 8.99 -9.90
CA LYS A 189 6.82 9.86 -9.49
C LYS A 189 6.73 11.27 -10.06
N LEU A 190 6.12 11.40 -11.24
CA LEU A 190 5.95 12.68 -11.92
C LEU A 190 4.56 13.30 -11.72
N ASP A 191 3.69 12.64 -10.93
CA ASP A 191 2.29 13.06 -10.68
C ASP A 191 1.50 13.26 -11.96
N LEU A 192 1.57 12.27 -12.88
CA LEU A 192 0.94 12.32 -14.19
C LEU A 192 -0.21 11.31 -14.27
N ALA A 193 -1.33 11.73 -14.87
CA ALA A 193 -2.54 10.91 -14.93
C ALA A 193 -2.43 9.74 -15.92
N ASP A 194 -1.72 9.92 -17.04
CA ASP A 194 -1.66 8.94 -18.10
C ASP A 194 -0.34 8.99 -18.91
N ARG A 195 -0.18 8.02 -19.82
CA ARG A 195 0.99 7.88 -20.68
C ARG A 195 1.18 9.07 -21.63
N THR A 196 0.10 9.68 -22.09
CA THR A 196 0.17 10.84 -22.98
C THR A 196 0.80 12.03 -22.26
N GLN A 197 0.41 12.25 -21.01
CA GLN A 197 1.03 13.26 -20.17
C GLN A 197 2.51 12.96 -19.90
N ALA A 198 2.87 11.67 -19.73
CA ALA A 198 4.27 11.29 -19.59
C ALA A 198 5.11 11.60 -20.84
N ALA A 199 4.58 11.33 -22.03
CA ALA A 199 5.24 11.68 -23.28
C ALA A 199 5.44 13.19 -23.43
N LEU A 200 4.39 13.99 -23.17
CA LEU A 200 4.46 15.46 -23.24
C LEU A 200 5.44 16.03 -22.19
N TRP A 201 5.43 15.47 -20.99
CA TRP A 201 6.36 15.86 -19.93
C TRP A 201 7.81 15.59 -20.33
N ALA A 202 8.10 14.40 -20.90
CA ALA A 202 9.42 14.01 -21.36
C ALA A 202 9.96 14.97 -22.43
N VAL A 203 9.15 15.27 -23.46
CA VAL A 203 9.51 16.22 -24.53
C VAL A 203 9.80 17.62 -23.96
N ARG A 204 8.97 18.13 -23.03
CA ARG A 204 9.16 19.44 -22.41
C ARG A 204 10.41 19.53 -21.55
N ASN A 205 10.86 18.43 -20.96
CA ASN A 205 12.02 18.37 -20.06
C ASN A 205 13.28 17.79 -20.73
N GLY A 206 13.28 17.62 -22.06
CA GLY A 206 14.43 17.15 -22.81
C GLY A 206 14.80 15.69 -22.52
N VAL A 207 13.85 14.87 -22.13
CA VAL A 207 14.01 13.43 -21.91
C VAL A 207 13.50 12.72 -23.15
N GLY A 208 14.39 12.36 -24.04
CA GLY A 208 14.12 11.78 -25.36
C GLY A 208 15.02 12.47 -26.38
N ASN A 209 15.38 11.76 -27.41
CA ASN A 209 16.23 12.32 -28.49
C ASN A 209 15.48 13.38 -29.26
#